data_019271b507eeda13f66d9837f3ae609c
#
_entry.id   019271b507eeda13f66d9837f3ae609c
#
_cell.length_a   1.000
_cell.length_b   1.000
_cell.length_c   1.000
_cell.angle_alpha   90.00
_cell.angle_beta   90.00
_cell.angle_gamma   90.00
#
_symmetry.space_group_name_H-M   'P 1'
#
loop_
_entity.id
_entity.type
_entity.pdbx_description
1 polymer ?
#
loop_
_entity_poly.entity_id
_entity_poly.type
_entity_poly.pdbx_seq_one_letter_code
_entity_poly.pdbx_strand_id
1 'polypeptide(L)'
;MTFEEYVSARLPALLGTARLISADPALAEDLVQDVLIKLHARWDTIGGLASRDAYIRRMLINELISWRRKWSRQIPHADPAGRASVPDRTTDVDERDALMAEVRQLPPRQRIVIVLRFFADLSDEQIAADLGCAVSTVRVHSSRALRALRITTETTLTRTDG
;
A
#
# COMPACT_ATOMS: atom_id res chain seq x y z
N MET A 1 24.71 2.45 -11.46
CA MET A 1 23.44 1.70 -11.70
C MET A 1 22.60 2.47 -12.71
N THR A 2 22.28 1.84 -13.80
CA THR A 2 21.39 2.41 -14.82
C THR A 2 19.93 2.32 -14.36
N PHE A 3 19.06 3.03 -15.05
CA PHE A 3 17.62 2.94 -14.79
C PHE A 3 17.10 1.51 -15.01
N GLU A 4 17.52 0.85 -16.07
CA GLU A 4 17.12 -0.50 -16.43
C GLU A 4 17.57 -1.53 -15.38
N GLU A 5 18.82 -1.40 -14.90
CA GLU A 5 19.32 -2.25 -13.82
C GLU A 5 18.52 -2.08 -12.53
N TYR A 6 18.19 -0.84 -12.20
CA TYR A 6 17.36 -0.53 -11.03
C TYR A 6 15.96 -1.13 -11.16
N VAL A 7 15.30 -0.91 -12.31
CA VAL A 7 13.95 -1.45 -12.56
C VAL A 7 13.96 -2.97 -12.49
N SER A 8 14.92 -3.62 -13.15
CA SER A 8 15.03 -5.10 -13.12
C SER A 8 15.17 -5.64 -11.70
N ALA A 9 15.94 -4.96 -10.86
CA ALA A 9 16.17 -5.40 -9.48
C ALA A 9 15.00 -5.09 -8.54
N ARG A 10 14.27 -3.99 -8.76
CA ARG A 10 13.29 -3.47 -7.79
C ARG A 10 11.82 -3.62 -8.21
N LEU A 11 11.55 -3.90 -9.47
CA LEU A 11 10.18 -3.99 -9.98
C LEU A 11 9.29 -4.97 -9.21
N PRO A 12 9.73 -6.19 -8.87
CA PRO A 12 8.89 -7.12 -8.11
C PRO A 12 8.49 -6.58 -6.74
N ALA A 13 9.44 -5.97 -6.02
CA ALA A 13 9.18 -5.37 -4.70
C ALA A 13 8.25 -4.14 -4.79
N LEU A 14 8.45 -3.31 -5.82
CA LEU A 14 7.62 -2.13 -6.07
C LEU A 14 6.18 -2.52 -6.41
N LEU A 15 5.98 -3.50 -7.28
CA LEU A 15 4.66 -4.06 -7.60
C LEU A 15 4.00 -4.70 -6.38
N GLY A 16 4.76 -5.45 -5.58
CA GLY A 16 4.27 -6.03 -4.33
C GLY A 16 3.74 -4.98 -3.37
N THR A 17 4.51 -3.92 -3.14
CA THR A 17 4.09 -2.80 -2.29
C THR A 17 2.87 -2.08 -2.88
N ALA A 18 2.87 -1.82 -4.18
CA ALA A 18 1.74 -1.17 -4.85
C ALA A 18 0.44 -1.97 -4.74
N ARG A 19 0.50 -3.29 -4.89
CA ARG A 19 -0.65 -4.19 -4.71
C ARG A 19 -1.20 -4.17 -3.29
N LEU A 20 -0.32 -4.16 -2.30
CA LEU A 20 -0.72 -4.10 -0.90
C LEU A 20 -1.37 -2.77 -0.53
N ILE A 21 -0.77 -1.64 -0.91
CA ILE A 21 -1.30 -0.31 -0.56
C ILE A 21 -2.55 0.06 -1.36
N SER A 22 -2.68 -0.38 -2.61
CA SER A 22 -3.84 -0.09 -3.46
C SER A 22 -5.00 -1.04 -3.23
N ALA A 23 -4.73 -2.27 -2.80
CA ALA A 23 -5.68 -3.38 -2.71
C ALA A 23 -6.35 -3.75 -4.05
N ASP A 24 -5.73 -3.36 -5.15
CA ASP A 24 -6.21 -3.60 -6.52
C ASP A 24 -5.01 -3.87 -7.44
N PRO A 25 -4.84 -5.12 -7.96
CA PRO A 25 -3.70 -5.48 -8.80
C PRO A 25 -3.61 -4.67 -10.10
N ALA A 26 -4.72 -4.39 -10.76
CA ALA A 26 -4.74 -3.60 -12.00
C ALA A 26 -4.33 -2.15 -11.75
N LEU A 27 -4.86 -1.54 -10.69
CA LEU A 27 -4.45 -0.21 -10.26
C LEU A 27 -2.97 -0.17 -9.86
N ALA A 28 -2.48 -1.20 -9.18
CA ALA A 28 -1.07 -1.29 -8.80
C ALA A 28 -0.13 -1.24 -10.00
N GLU A 29 -0.45 -1.96 -11.06
CA GLU A 29 0.33 -1.95 -12.31
C GLU A 29 0.34 -0.57 -12.96
N ASP A 30 -0.82 0.08 -13.06
CA ASP A 30 -0.93 1.44 -13.60
C ASP A 30 -0.13 2.47 -12.79
N LEU A 31 -0.24 2.40 -11.46
CA LEU A 31 0.52 3.29 -10.57
C LEU A 31 2.02 3.11 -10.73
N VAL A 32 2.48 1.86 -10.81
CA VAL A 32 3.91 1.57 -11.00
C VAL A 32 4.39 2.06 -12.36
N GLN A 33 3.63 1.88 -13.43
CA GLN A 33 3.98 2.41 -14.75
C GLN A 33 4.13 3.93 -14.72
N ASP A 34 3.17 4.66 -14.14
CA ASP A 34 3.23 6.12 -14.02
C ASP A 34 4.45 6.58 -13.22
N VAL A 35 4.74 5.88 -12.12
CA VAL A 35 5.93 6.15 -11.30
C VAL A 35 7.21 5.91 -12.10
N LEU A 36 7.32 4.82 -12.85
CA LEU A 36 8.51 4.49 -13.64
C LEU A 36 8.73 5.50 -14.77
N ILE A 37 7.69 5.98 -15.44
CA ILE A 37 7.79 7.02 -16.47
C ILE A 37 8.36 8.32 -15.86
N LYS A 38 7.83 8.76 -14.73
CA LYS A 38 8.30 9.95 -14.03
C LYS A 38 9.71 9.79 -13.48
N LEU A 39 10.04 8.60 -13.00
CA LEU A 39 11.36 8.25 -12.48
C LEU A 39 12.42 8.29 -13.58
N HIS A 40 12.12 7.71 -14.74
CA HIS A 40 13.02 7.71 -15.89
C HIS A 40 13.41 9.16 -16.28
N ALA A 41 12.43 10.06 -16.34
CA ALA A 41 12.67 11.46 -16.69
C ALA A 41 13.57 12.21 -15.69
N ARG A 42 13.73 11.70 -14.47
CA ARG A 42 14.50 12.33 -13.39
C ARG A 42 15.66 11.48 -12.88
N TRP A 43 15.97 10.40 -13.58
CA TRP A 43 16.92 9.39 -13.08
C TRP A 43 18.27 9.99 -12.68
N ASP A 44 18.84 10.82 -13.55
CA ASP A 44 20.16 11.42 -13.34
C ASP A 44 20.21 12.45 -12.21
N THR A 45 19.03 13.00 -11.83
CA THR A 45 18.94 14.00 -10.77
C THR A 45 18.65 13.43 -9.39
N ILE A 46 18.26 12.16 -9.32
CA ILE A 46 17.94 11.49 -8.05
C ILE A 46 19.23 10.90 -7.46
N GLY A 47 19.58 11.33 -6.26
CA GLY A 47 20.82 10.94 -5.57
C GLY A 47 21.05 9.42 -5.41
N GLY A 48 21.80 9.01 -4.37
CA GLY A 48 22.14 7.60 -4.13
C GLY A 48 20.93 6.67 -3.94
N LEU A 49 21.18 5.36 -3.93
CA LEU A 49 20.14 4.33 -3.91
C LEU A 49 19.10 4.48 -2.78
N ALA A 50 19.55 4.79 -1.57
CA ALA A 50 18.63 5.00 -0.43
C ALA A 50 17.68 6.19 -0.64
N SER A 51 18.19 7.29 -1.20
CA SER A 51 17.36 8.45 -1.56
C SER A 51 16.39 8.13 -2.69
N ARG A 52 16.80 7.29 -3.65
CA ARG A 52 15.95 6.82 -4.75
C ARG A 52 14.79 5.99 -4.24
N ASP A 53 15.03 5.02 -3.38
CA ASP A 53 13.97 4.17 -2.81
C ASP A 53 12.93 4.99 -2.03
N ALA A 54 13.36 5.92 -1.20
CA ALA A 54 12.45 6.82 -0.47
C ALA A 54 11.66 7.72 -1.43
N TYR A 55 12.30 8.26 -2.44
CA TYR A 55 11.67 9.10 -3.46
C TYR A 55 10.59 8.32 -4.23
N ILE A 56 10.89 7.11 -4.66
CA ILE A 56 9.97 6.25 -5.42
C ILE A 56 8.77 5.84 -4.55
N ARG A 57 9.00 5.51 -3.29
CA ARG A 57 7.91 5.23 -2.34
C ARG A 57 6.95 6.41 -2.21
N ARG A 58 7.48 7.63 -2.04
CA ARG A 58 6.66 8.85 -1.98
C ARG A 58 5.90 9.07 -3.28
N MET A 59 6.54 8.87 -4.42
CA MET A 59 5.86 8.98 -5.72
C MET A 59 4.69 8.00 -5.81
N LEU A 60 4.90 6.75 -5.44
CA LEU A 60 3.86 5.71 -5.49
C LEU A 60 2.66 6.06 -4.58
N ILE A 61 2.93 6.49 -3.36
CA ILE A 61 1.91 6.93 -2.41
C ILE A 61 1.15 8.15 -2.95
N ASN A 62 1.85 9.13 -3.49
CA ASN A 62 1.25 10.33 -4.05
C ASN A 62 0.39 10.03 -5.28
N GLU A 63 0.83 9.13 -6.15
CA GLU A 63 0.02 8.67 -7.30
C GLU A 63 -1.26 7.98 -6.84
N LEU A 64 -1.18 7.11 -5.83
CA LEU A 64 -2.35 6.45 -5.27
C LEU A 64 -3.35 7.46 -4.67
N ILE A 65 -2.85 8.41 -3.87
CA ILE A 65 -3.70 9.44 -3.26
C ILE A 65 -4.32 10.34 -4.34
N SER A 66 -3.55 10.72 -5.35
CA SER A 66 -4.03 11.52 -6.50
C SER A 66 -5.11 10.78 -7.29
N TRP A 67 -4.89 9.50 -7.58
CA TRP A 67 -5.86 8.65 -8.27
C TRP A 67 -7.17 8.55 -7.48
N ARG A 68 -7.10 8.29 -6.18
CA ARG A 68 -8.28 8.22 -5.32
C ARG A 68 -9.06 9.53 -5.26
N ARG A 69 -8.36 10.65 -5.25
CA ARG A 69 -8.98 11.99 -5.27
C ARG A 69 -9.72 12.24 -6.58
N LYS A 70 -9.14 11.88 -7.72
CA LYS A 70 -9.78 11.97 -9.04
C LYS A 70 -11.00 11.08 -9.12
N TRP A 71 -10.89 9.84 -8.68
CA TRP A 71 -11.98 8.87 -8.67
C TRP A 71 -13.15 9.33 -7.81
N SER A 72 -12.88 9.84 -6.62
CA SER A 72 -13.88 10.39 -5.69
C SER A 72 -14.66 11.57 -6.27
N ARG A 73 -14.03 12.37 -7.14
CA ARG A 73 -14.69 13.48 -7.84
C ARG A 73 -15.56 13.03 -8.99
N GLN A 74 -15.19 11.96 -9.68
CA GLN A 74 -15.93 11.43 -10.84
C GLN A 74 -17.19 10.66 -10.42
N ILE A 75 -17.18 10.05 -9.23
CA ILE A 75 -18.28 9.27 -8.67
C ILE A 75 -18.55 9.74 -7.23
N PRO A 76 -19.36 10.81 -7.02
CA PRO A 76 -19.51 11.47 -5.72
C PRO A 76 -20.05 10.58 -4.58
N HIS A 77 -20.60 9.41 -4.88
CA HIS A 77 -21.20 8.47 -3.93
C HIS A 77 -20.58 7.08 -3.94
N ALA A 78 -19.53 6.85 -4.73
CA ALA A 78 -18.80 5.60 -4.66
C ALA A 78 -17.79 5.65 -3.51
N ASP A 79 -18.03 4.86 -2.48
CA ASP A 79 -17.03 4.58 -1.47
C ASP A 79 -15.83 3.94 -2.16
N PRO A 80 -14.64 4.58 -2.17
CA PRO A 80 -13.46 4.01 -2.79
C PRO A 80 -13.02 2.68 -2.14
N ALA A 81 -13.56 2.34 -0.97
CA ALA A 81 -13.37 1.05 -0.31
C ALA A 81 -14.26 -0.08 -0.89
N GLY A 82 -15.19 0.23 -1.77
CA GLY A 82 -16.28 -0.68 -2.17
C GLY A 82 -16.01 -1.64 -3.31
N ARG A 83 -14.81 -1.71 -3.87
CA ARG A 83 -14.44 -2.73 -4.86
C ARG A 83 -13.19 -3.48 -4.45
N ALA A 84 -13.30 -4.22 -3.35
CA ALA A 84 -12.49 -5.38 -3.19
C ALA A 84 -12.95 -6.39 -4.25
N SER A 85 -12.14 -6.62 -5.27
CA SER A 85 -12.24 -7.80 -6.10
C SER A 85 -12.26 -8.99 -5.14
N VAL A 86 -13.37 -9.71 -5.09
CA VAL A 86 -13.48 -10.93 -4.28
C VAL A 86 -12.47 -11.91 -4.85
N PRO A 87 -11.44 -12.31 -4.10
CA PRO A 87 -10.54 -13.35 -4.58
C PRO A 87 -11.35 -14.65 -4.70
N ASP A 88 -11.17 -15.32 -5.82
CA ASP A 88 -11.69 -16.67 -6.05
C ASP A 88 -11.24 -17.57 -4.90
N ARG A 89 -12.20 -18.08 -4.14
CA ARG A 89 -11.94 -18.96 -2.99
C ARG A 89 -11.58 -20.34 -3.48
N THR A 90 -10.31 -20.57 -3.72
CA THR A 90 -9.76 -21.91 -3.72
C THR A 90 -9.22 -22.26 -2.34
N THR A 91 -9.75 -23.32 -1.82
CA THR A 91 -9.49 -24.00 -0.55
C THR A 91 -8.01 -24.29 -0.34
N ASP A 92 -7.42 -23.61 0.54
CA ASP A 92 -6.25 -23.75 1.42
C ASP A 92 -5.66 -22.36 1.65
N VAL A 93 -6.42 -21.54 2.38
CA VAL A 93 -6.00 -20.19 2.75
C VAL A 93 -5.01 -20.33 3.89
N ASP A 94 -3.72 -20.25 3.57
CA ASP A 94 -2.66 -20.02 4.55
C ASP A 94 -3.05 -18.80 5.43
N GLU A 95 -2.76 -18.89 6.74
CA GLU A 95 -3.03 -17.79 7.70
C GLU A 95 -2.52 -16.43 7.19
N ARG A 96 -1.43 -16.44 6.42
CA ARG A 96 -0.87 -15.26 5.76
C ARG A 96 -1.83 -14.66 4.73
N ASP A 97 -2.48 -15.49 3.91
CA ASP A 97 -3.43 -15.03 2.89
C ASP A 97 -4.69 -14.45 3.55
N ALA A 98 -5.13 -15.03 4.67
CA ALA A 98 -6.22 -14.51 5.47
C ALA A 98 -5.88 -13.12 6.04
N LEU A 99 -4.68 -12.94 6.59
CA LEU A 99 -4.21 -11.65 7.09
C LEU A 99 -4.11 -10.60 5.97
N MET A 100 -3.62 -11.00 4.79
CA MET A 100 -3.56 -10.10 3.62
C MET A 100 -4.95 -9.67 3.16
N ALA A 101 -5.93 -10.58 3.18
CA ALA A 101 -7.32 -10.25 2.88
C ALA A 101 -7.88 -9.21 3.86
N GLU A 102 -7.57 -9.34 5.15
CA GLU A 102 -7.97 -8.37 6.18
C GLU A 102 -7.31 -7.01 5.99
N VAL A 103 -6.03 -6.99 5.66
CA VAL A 103 -5.29 -5.74 5.37
C VAL A 103 -5.92 -5.00 4.18
N ARG A 104 -6.39 -5.72 3.16
CA ARG A 104 -7.08 -5.13 2.00
C ARG A 104 -8.41 -4.46 2.36
N GLN A 105 -9.07 -4.89 3.44
CA GLN A 105 -10.32 -4.31 3.93
C GLN A 105 -10.13 -3.05 4.77
N LEU A 106 -8.92 -2.75 5.21
CA LEU A 106 -8.65 -1.54 5.99
C LEU A 106 -8.93 -0.26 5.18
N PRO A 107 -9.39 0.81 5.83
CA PRO A 107 -9.42 2.13 5.21
C PRO A 107 -8.06 2.50 4.59
N PRO A 108 -8.03 3.24 3.48
CA PRO A 108 -6.82 3.44 2.69
C PRO A 108 -5.61 3.94 3.47
N ARG A 109 -5.77 4.94 4.32
CA ARG A 109 -4.64 5.49 5.10
C ARG A 109 -4.15 4.51 6.17
N GLN A 110 -5.06 3.78 6.80
CA GLN A 110 -4.71 2.73 7.76
C GLN A 110 -3.95 1.60 7.06
N ARG A 111 -4.39 1.18 5.89
CA ARG A 111 -3.73 0.17 5.08
C ARG A 111 -2.33 0.60 4.67
N ILE A 112 -2.16 1.81 4.16
CA ILE A 112 -0.85 2.35 3.78
C ILE A 112 0.11 2.33 4.97
N VAL A 113 -0.32 2.81 6.13
CA VAL A 113 0.51 2.83 7.34
C VAL A 113 0.93 1.43 7.76
N ILE A 114 0.01 0.46 7.78
CA ILE A 114 0.32 -0.94 8.14
C ILE A 114 1.29 -1.56 7.14
N VAL A 115 1.09 -1.37 5.86
CA VAL A 115 1.98 -1.91 4.83
C VAL A 115 3.37 -1.31 4.94
N LEU A 116 3.51 -0.01 5.09
CA LEU A 116 4.81 0.64 5.22
C LEU A 116 5.54 0.23 6.51
N ARG A 117 4.82 0.06 7.60
CA ARG A 117 5.41 -0.31 8.89
C ARG A 117 5.87 -1.77 8.95
N PHE A 118 5.04 -2.70 8.52
CA PHE A 118 5.25 -4.15 8.70
C PHE A 118 5.82 -4.86 7.48
N PHE A 119 5.58 -4.37 6.27
CA PHE A 119 6.11 -4.98 5.04
C PHE A 119 7.31 -4.23 4.45
N ALA A 120 7.34 -2.91 4.60
CA ALA A 120 8.48 -2.09 4.16
C ALA A 120 9.45 -1.75 5.31
N ASP A 121 9.14 -2.15 6.53
CA ASP A 121 9.96 -1.98 7.74
C ASP A 121 10.38 -0.53 8.00
N LEU A 122 9.44 0.40 7.84
CA LEU A 122 9.67 1.83 8.07
C LEU A 122 9.30 2.24 9.50
N SER A 123 10.05 3.22 10.03
CA SER A 123 9.70 3.88 11.28
C SER A 123 8.50 4.82 11.13
N ASP A 124 7.86 5.17 12.23
CA ASP A 124 6.75 6.14 12.23
C ASP A 124 7.17 7.48 11.65
N GLU A 125 8.41 7.93 11.89
CA GLU A 125 8.98 9.16 11.36
C GLU A 125 9.17 9.10 9.84
N GLN A 126 9.64 7.97 9.31
CA GLN A 126 9.78 7.75 7.87
C GLN A 126 8.41 7.70 7.17
N ILE A 127 7.44 7.03 7.78
CA ILE A 127 6.06 6.96 7.26
C ILE A 127 5.43 8.36 7.27
N ALA A 128 5.60 9.12 8.35
CA ALA A 128 5.11 10.49 8.45
C ALA A 128 5.69 11.39 7.34
N ALA A 129 6.98 11.27 7.07
CA ALA A 129 7.64 11.99 5.99
C ALA A 129 7.10 11.58 4.61
N ASP A 130 6.88 10.29 4.38
CA ASP A 130 6.35 9.77 3.11
C ASP A 130 4.88 10.18 2.88
N LEU A 131 4.07 10.26 3.94
CA LEU A 131 2.67 10.67 3.87
C LEU A 131 2.46 12.19 3.98
N GLY A 132 3.47 12.95 4.37
CA GLY A 132 3.35 14.38 4.60
C GLY A 132 2.43 14.73 5.77
N CYS A 133 2.46 13.95 6.85
CA CYS A 133 1.65 14.14 8.05
C CYS A 133 2.49 14.08 9.33
N ALA A 134 1.88 14.36 10.47
CA ALA A 134 2.54 14.28 11.77
C ALA A 134 2.75 12.81 12.19
N VAL A 135 3.79 12.54 12.97
CA VAL A 135 4.05 11.22 13.55
C VAL A 135 2.87 10.74 14.42
N SER A 136 2.24 11.64 15.15
CA SER A 136 1.03 11.34 15.94
C SER A 136 -0.12 10.81 15.06
N THR A 137 -0.28 11.34 13.86
CA THR A 137 -1.28 10.88 12.87
C THR A 137 -0.98 9.46 12.41
N VAL A 138 0.29 9.16 12.13
CA VAL A 138 0.73 7.79 11.78
C VAL A 138 0.39 6.80 12.91
N ARG A 139 0.68 7.17 14.15
CA ARG A 139 0.39 6.33 15.32
C ARG A 139 -1.11 6.08 15.51
N VAL A 140 -1.94 7.08 15.28
CA VAL A 140 -3.41 6.92 15.33
C VAL A 140 -3.90 5.95 14.25
N HIS A 141 -3.44 6.09 13.00
CA HIS A 141 -3.80 5.17 11.94
C HIS A 141 -3.31 3.75 12.21
N SER A 142 -2.09 3.59 12.70
CA SER A 142 -1.53 2.29 13.07
C SER A 142 -2.34 1.62 14.19
N SER A 143 -2.67 2.35 15.24
CA SER A 143 -3.46 1.86 16.35
C SER A 143 -4.86 1.41 15.93
N ARG A 144 -5.56 2.21 15.12
CA ARG A 144 -6.88 1.87 14.59
C ARG A 144 -6.85 0.66 13.67
N ALA A 145 -5.84 0.56 12.81
CA ALA A 145 -5.65 -0.58 11.92
C ALA A 145 -5.42 -1.88 12.70
N LEU A 146 -4.52 -1.86 13.68
CA LEU A 146 -4.23 -3.03 14.52
C LEU A 146 -5.46 -3.47 15.32
N ARG A 147 -6.26 -2.53 15.80
CA ARG A 147 -7.53 -2.82 16.47
C ARG A 147 -8.52 -3.52 15.55
N ALA A 148 -8.69 -3.04 14.33
CA ALA A 148 -9.57 -3.64 13.33
C ALA A 148 -9.13 -5.07 12.98
N LEU A 149 -7.83 -5.29 12.78
CA LEU A 149 -7.27 -6.61 12.48
C LEU A 149 -7.45 -7.59 13.64
N ARG A 150 -7.30 -7.15 14.90
CA ARG A 150 -7.54 -7.98 16.09
C ARG A 150 -8.99 -8.43 16.22
N ILE A 151 -9.94 -7.52 16.02
CA ILE A 151 -11.38 -7.83 16.09
C ILE A 151 -11.74 -8.91 15.06
N THR A 152 -11.23 -8.80 13.86
CA THR A 152 -11.50 -9.78 12.81
C THR A 152 -10.89 -11.15 13.12
N THR A 153 -9.67 -11.18 13.63
CA THR A 153 -9.00 -12.41 14.03
C THR A 153 -9.76 -13.12 15.15
N GLU A 154 -10.20 -12.41 16.18
CA GLU A 154 -11.00 -12.95 17.27
C GLU A 154 -12.35 -13.50 16.79
N THR A 155 -13.01 -12.79 15.87
CA THR A 155 -14.29 -13.22 15.29
C THR A 155 -14.12 -14.49 14.45
N THR A 156 -13.01 -14.64 13.75
CA THR A 156 -12.72 -15.83 12.95
C THR A 156 -12.46 -17.05 13.83
N LEU A 157 -11.71 -16.89 14.92
CA LEU A 157 -11.44 -17.98 15.88
C LEU A 157 -12.72 -18.48 16.56
N THR A 158 -13.63 -17.58 16.93
CA THR A 158 -14.90 -17.95 17.58
C THR A 158 -15.86 -18.69 16.64
N ARG A 159 -15.75 -18.50 15.32
CA ARG A 159 -16.57 -19.22 14.33
C ARG A 159 -16.09 -20.62 14.01
N THR A 160 -14.86 -20.94 14.32
CA THR A 160 -14.27 -22.26 14.03
C THR A 160 -14.54 -23.26 15.16
N ASP A 161 -14.90 -22.79 16.34
CA ASP A 161 -15.19 -23.61 17.53
C ASP A 161 -16.70 -23.85 17.77
N GLY A 162 -17.54 -23.60 16.79
CA GLY A 162 -19.00 -23.80 16.88
C GLY A 162 -19.55 -24.92 16.01
#